data_dee0c10c91420ee3af80fce5e5174cd9
#
_entry.id   dee0c10c91420ee3af80fce5e5174cd9
#
_cell.length_a   1.000
_cell.length_b   1.000
_cell.length_c   1.000
_cell.angle_alpha   90.00
_cell.angle_beta   90.00
_cell.angle_gamma   90.00
#
_symmetry.space_group_name_H-M   'P 1'
#
loop_
_entity.id
_entity.type
_entity.pdbx_description
1 polymer ?
#
loop_
_entity_poly.entity_id
_entity_poly.type
_entity_poly.pdbx_seq_one_letter_code
_entity_poly.pdbx_strand_id
1 'polypeptide(L)'
;PTPIGLFTITQKDAWGEGFGSRWMRLSVPWGVYGIHGTNKPWSIGSFESGGCIRMHNIHVEQVYEWVKIGTKVFIVGGVDGPFTFGLYPLTQGSKGSDVMEIQKRLSGHGFYNGPIDGIYGYNTREAVIAFQKAHGLNPSGNVDTFTYEKLGIILFE
;
A
#
# COMPACT_ATOMS: atom_id res chain seq x y z
N PRO A 1 -6.02 2.15 5.54
CA PRO A 1 -5.10 3.25 5.17
C PRO A 1 -4.96 3.35 3.65
N THR A 2 -4.62 4.56 3.18
CA THR A 2 -4.32 4.79 1.78
C THR A 2 -3.07 3.99 1.37
N PRO A 3 -3.10 3.26 0.25
CA PRO A 3 -1.95 2.50 -0.21
C PRO A 3 -0.80 3.44 -0.59
N ILE A 4 0.43 3.10 -0.19
CA ILE A 4 1.64 3.84 -0.51
C ILE A 4 2.45 3.04 -1.52
N GLY A 5 2.93 3.67 -2.58
CA GLY A 5 3.70 3.04 -3.63
C GLY A 5 3.39 3.56 -5.02
N LEU A 6 3.88 2.84 -6.03
CA LEU A 6 3.65 3.15 -7.44
C LEU A 6 2.56 2.22 -7.98
N PHE A 7 1.47 2.82 -8.42
CA PHE A 7 0.32 2.14 -9.02
C PHE A 7 0.01 2.71 -10.39
N THR A 8 -0.98 2.15 -11.07
CA THR A 8 -1.48 2.64 -12.35
C THR A 8 -3.00 2.80 -12.31
N ILE A 9 -3.54 3.69 -13.12
CA ILE A 9 -4.98 3.76 -13.36
C ILE A 9 -5.39 2.55 -14.20
N THR A 10 -6.31 1.73 -13.68
CA THR A 10 -6.79 0.50 -14.37
C THR A 10 -8.20 0.62 -14.91
N GLN A 11 -8.97 1.58 -14.41
CA GLN A 11 -10.37 1.79 -14.78
C GLN A 11 -10.74 3.26 -14.55
N LYS A 12 -11.60 3.79 -15.40
CA LYS A 12 -12.12 5.16 -15.32
C LYS A 12 -13.62 5.11 -15.54
N ASP A 13 -14.41 5.65 -14.61
CA ASP A 13 -15.86 5.71 -14.68
C ASP A 13 -16.37 7.10 -14.33
N ALA A 14 -17.45 7.50 -15.00
CA ALA A 14 -18.24 8.66 -14.63
C ALA A 14 -19.40 8.18 -13.75
N TRP A 15 -19.32 8.48 -12.46
CA TRP A 15 -20.34 8.09 -11.48
C TRP A 15 -21.09 9.31 -10.98
N GLY A 16 -22.35 9.11 -10.58
CA GLY A 16 -23.21 10.18 -10.09
C GLY A 16 -23.56 10.11 -8.62
N GLU A 17 -23.43 8.95 -7.96
CA GLU A 17 -23.88 8.76 -6.58
C GLU A 17 -22.78 8.15 -5.71
N GLY A 18 -22.68 8.61 -4.44
CA GLY A 18 -21.80 8.06 -3.41
C GLY A 18 -20.32 8.42 -3.53
N PHE A 19 -19.71 8.22 -4.70
CA PHE A 19 -18.30 8.49 -4.97
C PHE A 19 -18.07 9.77 -5.79
N GLY A 20 -19.02 10.71 -5.76
CA GLY A 20 -18.93 11.94 -6.53
C GLY A 20 -19.03 11.72 -8.04
N SER A 21 -18.48 12.66 -8.85
CA SER A 21 -18.70 12.70 -10.29
C SER A 21 -17.79 11.78 -11.11
N ARG A 22 -16.66 11.34 -10.57
CA ARG A 22 -15.65 10.54 -11.28
C ARG A 22 -14.99 9.53 -10.34
N TRP A 23 -14.62 8.39 -10.93
CA TRP A 23 -13.86 7.33 -10.30
C TRP A 23 -12.69 6.90 -11.17
N MET A 24 -11.51 6.76 -10.58
CA MET A 24 -10.29 6.25 -11.22
C MET A 24 -9.68 5.17 -10.34
N ARG A 25 -9.80 3.90 -10.75
CA ARG A 25 -9.30 2.75 -9.99
C ARG A 25 -7.78 2.66 -10.08
N LEU A 26 -7.15 2.33 -8.96
CA LEU A 26 -5.71 2.04 -8.85
C LEU A 26 -5.44 0.53 -8.91
N SER A 27 -4.27 0.16 -9.45
CA SER A 27 -3.78 -1.24 -9.54
C SER A 27 -3.28 -1.80 -8.20
N VAL A 28 -3.97 -1.54 -7.11
CA VAL A 28 -3.59 -2.04 -5.79
C VAL A 28 -4.00 -3.51 -5.67
N PRO A 29 -3.05 -4.46 -5.42
CA PRO A 29 -3.37 -5.89 -5.47
C PRO A 29 -4.23 -6.38 -4.31
N TRP A 30 -4.14 -5.74 -3.14
CA TRP A 30 -4.79 -6.21 -1.92
C TRP A 30 -6.16 -5.59 -1.65
N GLY A 31 -6.72 -4.78 -2.56
CA GLY A 31 -8.04 -4.20 -2.37
C GLY A 31 -8.50 -3.29 -3.50
N VAL A 32 -9.69 -2.75 -3.36
CA VAL A 32 -10.26 -1.79 -4.30
C VAL A 32 -9.97 -0.39 -3.79
N TYR A 33 -9.08 0.30 -4.46
CA TYR A 33 -8.67 1.67 -4.15
C TYR A 33 -8.75 2.53 -5.40
N GLY A 34 -9.04 3.80 -5.19
CA GLY A 34 -9.15 4.75 -6.30
C GLY A 34 -9.04 6.19 -5.88
N ILE A 35 -8.98 7.05 -6.88
CA ILE A 35 -9.11 8.50 -6.76
C ILE A 35 -10.51 8.85 -7.25
N HIS A 36 -11.28 9.58 -6.44
CA HIS A 36 -12.66 9.88 -6.78
C HIS A 36 -13.14 11.23 -6.24
N GLY A 37 -14.24 11.72 -6.77
CA GLY A 37 -14.94 12.87 -6.22
C GLY A 37 -15.66 12.55 -4.93
N THR A 38 -16.30 13.54 -4.34
CA THR A 38 -17.16 13.34 -3.17
C THR A 38 -18.32 14.33 -3.13
N ASN A 39 -19.48 13.84 -2.71
CA ASN A 39 -20.63 14.67 -2.39
C ASN A 39 -20.56 15.23 -0.95
N LYS A 40 -19.52 14.87 -0.20
CA LYS A 40 -19.21 15.34 1.15
C LYS A 40 -17.85 16.04 1.18
N PRO A 41 -17.74 17.28 0.64
CA PRO A 41 -16.45 17.96 0.50
C PRO A 41 -15.76 18.23 1.84
N TRP A 42 -16.49 18.33 2.94
CA TRP A 42 -15.93 18.46 4.28
C TRP A 42 -15.17 17.21 4.77
N SER A 43 -15.33 16.06 4.09
CA SER A 43 -14.62 14.83 4.41
C SER A 43 -13.25 14.73 3.74
N ILE A 44 -12.87 15.71 2.89
CA ILE A 44 -11.56 15.76 2.25
C ILE A 44 -10.52 16.13 3.31
N GLY A 45 -9.43 15.34 3.37
CA GLY A 45 -8.38 15.52 4.39
C GLY A 45 -8.66 14.79 5.71
N SER A 46 -9.83 14.15 5.87
CA SER A 46 -10.12 13.31 7.03
C SER A 46 -9.85 11.82 6.74
N PHE A 47 -9.63 11.04 7.80
CA PHE A 47 -9.42 9.58 7.70
C PHE A 47 -10.73 8.77 7.57
N GLU A 48 -11.78 9.35 7.03
CA GLU A 48 -13.10 8.72 6.88
C GLU A 48 -13.21 7.79 5.66
N SER A 49 -12.20 7.74 4.80
CA SER A 49 -12.19 6.79 3.68
C SER A 49 -11.54 5.48 4.09
N GLY A 50 -11.97 4.37 3.50
CA GLY A 50 -11.29 3.07 3.63
C GLY A 50 -9.90 3.02 2.96
N GLY A 51 -9.35 4.18 2.57
CA GLY A 51 -8.05 4.34 1.91
C GLY A 51 -8.11 4.92 0.50
N CYS A 52 -9.31 5.18 -0.03
CA CYS A 52 -9.47 5.92 -1.28
C CYS A 52 -9.10 7.39 -1.13
N ILE A 53 -8.60 7.98 -2.21
CA ILE A 53 -8.22 9.40 -2.27
C ILE A 53 -9.41 10.22 -2.75
N ARG A 54 -9.89 11.11 -1.89
CA ARG A 54 -11.02 11.99 -2.18
C ARG A 54 -10.56 13.34 -2.73
N MET A 55 -11.29 13.83 -3.72
CA MET A 55 -11.11 15.16 -4.29
C MET A 55 -12.45 15.88 -4.39
N HIS A 56 -12.42 17.21 -4.48
CA HIS A 56 -13.60 17.97 -4.92
C HIS A 56 -14.01 17.55 -6.33
N ASN A 57 -15.32 17.48 -6.61
CA ASN A 57 -15.82 17.03 -7.91
C ASN A 57 -15.23 17.83 -9.09
N ILE A 58 -15.15 19.14 -8.95
CA ILE A 58 -14.55 20.01 -9.99
C ILE A 58 -13.08 19.65 -10.27
N HIS A 59 -12.30 19.30 -9.25
CA HIS A 59 -10.89 18.96 -9.44
C HIS A 59 -10.71 17.55 -9.98
N VAL A 60 -11.49 16.56 -9.50
CA VAL A 60 -11.40 15.19 -10.02
C VAL A 60 -11.83 15.10 -11.48
N GLU A 61 -12.77 15.93 -11.91
CA GLU A 61 -13.18 16.04 -13.32
C GLU A 61 -12.03 16.50 -14.21
N GLN A 62 -11.29 17.52 -13.80
CA GLN A 62 -10.09 17.99 -14.50
C GLN A 62 -9.01 16.92 -14.58
N VAL A 63 -8.69 16.28 -13.45
CA VAL A 63 -7.70 15.19 -13.42
C VAL A 63 -8.15 14.02 -14.29
N TYR A 64 -9.44 13.68 -14.25
CA TYR A 64 -10.02 12.61 -15.06
C TYR A 64 -9.79 12.81 -16.55
N GLU A 65 -9.91 14.05 -17.07
CA GLU A 65 -9.64 14.34 -18.48
C GLU A 65 -8.14 14.22 -18.84
N TRP A 66 -7.25 14.52 -17.92
CA TRP A 66 -5.81 14.50 -18.18
C TRP A 66 -5.22 13.09 -18.13
N VAL A 67 -5.75 12.19 -17.29
CA VAL A 67 -5.18 10.86 -17.09
C VAL A 67 -5.85 9.82 -18.00
N LYS A 68 -5.06 8.79 -18.36
CA LYS A 68 -5.49 7.65 -19.16
C LYS A 68 -5.34 6.36 -18.35
N ILE A 69 -6.00 5.29 -18.78
CA ILE A 69 -5.69 3.94 -18.28
C ILE A 69 -4.21 3.68 -18.55
N GLY A 70 -3.49 3.15 -17.55
CA GLY A 70 -2.04 2.97 -17.57
C GLY A 70 -1.24 4.17 -17.03
N THR A 71 -1.87 5.34 -16.77
CA THR A 71 -1.18 6.47 -16.11
C THR A 71 -0.64 6.03 -14.77
N LYS A 72 0.64 6.30 -14.52
CA LYS A 72 1.32 5.99 -13.25
C LYS A 72 0.90 6.98 -12.18
N VAL A 73 0.60 6.45 -11.01
CA VAL A 73 0.24 7.22 -9.81
C VAL A 73 1.22 6.83 -8.70
N PHE A 74 2.03 7.79 -8.28
CA PHE A 74 2.95 7.58 -7.17
C PHE A 74 2.36 8.20 -5.90
N ILE A 75 2.03 7.36 -4.92
CA ILE A 75 1.49 7.77 -3.63
C ILE A 75 2.62 7.69 -2.62
N VAL A 76 2.99 8.83 -2.07
CA VAL A 76 4.03 8.96 -1.06
C VAL A 76 3.41 9.00 0.34
N GLY A 77 4.04 8.31 1.28
CA GLY A 77 3.71 8.43 2.71
C GLY A 77 4.37 9.66 3.33
N GLY A 78 4.07 9.89 4.61
CA GLY A 78 4.81 10.83 5.44
C GLY A 78 6.27 10.38 5.68
N VAL A 79 6.87 10.87 6.77
CA VAL A 79 8.28 10.59 7.13
C VAL A 79 8.56 9.10 7.24
N ASP A 80 7.59 8.32 7.75
CA ASP A 80 7.70 6.87 7.97
C ASP A 80 7.30 6.02 6.75
N GLY A 81 7.01 6.65 5.60
CA GLY A 81 6.65 5.94 4.37
C GLY A 81 5.50 4.95 4.55
N PRO A 82 5.69 3.66 4.18
CA PRO A 82 4.66 2.64 4.30
C PRO A 82 4.31 2.24 5.75
N PHE A 83 5.08 2.71 6.73
CA PHE A 83 4.91 2.40 8.17
C PHE A 83 4.30 3.58 8.96
N THR A 84 3.53 4.43 8.32
CA THR A 84 2.92 5.65 8.89
C THR A 84 2.20 5.44 10.24
N PHE A 85 1.72 4.23 10.50
CA PHE A 85 1.03 3.87 11.75
C PHE A 85 1.92 3.10 12.74
N GLY A 86 3.22 3.02 12.51
CA GLY A 86 4.17 2.27 13.32
C GLY A 86 4.51 0.88 12.78
N LEU A 87 5.44 0.22 13.47
CA LEU A 87 5.87 -1.15 13.15
C LEU A 87 4.99 -2.16 13.89
N TYR A 88 3.91 -2.59 13.25
CA TYR A 88 3.08 -3.67 13.77
C TYR A 88 3.63 -5.03 13.31
N PRO A 89 3.48 -6.10 14.13
CA PRO A 89 3.82 -7.44 13.68
C PRO A 89 3.04 -7.83 12.43
N LEU A 90 3.77 -8.31 11.40
CA LEU A 90 3.16 -8.82 10.18
C LEU A 90 3.21 -10.35 10.19
N THR A 91 2.09 -10.94 9.81
CA THR A 91 1.90 -12.40 9.80
C THR A 91 1.24 -12.84 8.49
N GLN A 92 1.21 -14.14 8.26
CA GLN A 92 0.47 -14.68 7.11
C GLN A 92 -0.99 -14.21 7.16
N GLY A 93 -1.47 -13.65 6.05
CA GLY A 93 -2.79 -12.99 5.93
C GLY A 93 -2.75 -11.47 6.03
N SER A 94 -1.67 -10.86 6.56
CA SER A 94 -1.48 -9.39 6.53
C SER A 94 -1.44 -8.88 5.10
N LYS A 95 -1.94 -7.67 4.88
CA LYS A 95 -1.99 -7.04 3.55
C LYS A 95 -1.75 -5.54 3.67
N GLY A 96 -0.93 -4.99 2.80
CA GLY A 96 -0.70 -3.55 2.80
C GLY A 96 0.63 -3.14 2.16
N SER A 97 0.87 -1.85 2.22
CA SER A 97 2.11 -1.23 1.74
C SER A 97 3.33 -1.64 2.58
N ASP A 98 3.11 -1.88 3.86
CA ASP A 98 4.09 -2.43 4.80
C ASP A 98 4.55 -3.84 4.39
N VAL A 99 3.61 -4.73 4.05
CA VAL A 99 3.91 -6.06 3.50
C VAL A 99 4.67 -5.95 2.18
N MET A 100 4.24 -5.04 1.29
CA MET A 100 4.91 -4.81 0.02
C MET A 100 6.37 -4.36 0.23
N GLU A 101 6.63 -3.51 1.22
CA GLU A 101 8.00 -3.08 1.55
C GLU A 101 8.83 -4.24 2.11
N ILE A 102 8.26 -5.10 2.98
CA ILE A 102 8.94 -6.31 3.46
C ILE A 102 9.32 -7.23 2.30
N GLN A 103 8.40 -7.48 1.36
CA GLN A 103 8.68 -8.29 0.16
C GLN A 103 9.84 -7.71 -0.66
N LYS A 104 9.87 -6.38 -0.86
CA LYS A 104 10.98 -5.69 -1.55
C LYS A 104 12.31 -5.90 -0.82
N ARG A 105 12.35 -5.71 0.50
CA ARG A 105 13.55 -5.89 1.29
C ARG A 105 14.05 -7.33 1.26
N LEU A 106 13.17 -8.31 1.47
CA LEU A 106 13.50 -9.73 1.37
C LEU A 106 14.02 -10.08 -0.04
N SER A 107 13.43 -9.51 -1.08
CA SER A 107 13.91 -9.69 -2.45
C SER A 107 15.30 -9.08 -2.65
N GLY A 108 15.52 -7.88 -2.16
CA GLY A 108 16.84 -7.22 -2.20
C GLY A 108 17.94 -7.99 -1.45
N HIS A 109 17.57 -8.72 -0.39
CA HIS A 109 18.46 -9.62 0.35
C HIS A 109 18.56 -11.03 -0.25
N GLY A 110 17.86 -11.32 -1.36
CA GLY A 110 17.89 -12.61 -2.05
C GLY A 110 17.07 -13.73 -1.41
N PHE A 111 16.21 -13.43 -0.45
CA PHE A 111 15.35 -14.40 0.24
C PHE A 111 13.96 -14.55 -0.39
N TYR A 112 13.54 -13.62 -1.23
CA TYR A 112 12.21 -13.62 -1.84
C TYR A 112 12.28 -13.37 -3.34
N ASN A 113 11.66 -14.23 -4.12
CA ASN A 113 11.56 -14.14 -5.59
C ASN A 113 10.11 -14.19 -6.09
N GLY A 114 9.15 -14.08 -5.19
CA GLY A 114 7.73 -14.00 -5.52
C GLY A 114 7.28 -12.60 -5.96
N PRO A 115 5.99 -12.43 -6.26
CA PRO A 115 5.42 -11.14 -6.63
C PRO A 115 5.45 -10.17 -5.44
N ILE A 116 5.84 -8.92 -5.70
CA ILE A 116 5.78 -7.83 -4.71
C ILE A 116 4.37 -7.24 -4.76
N ASP A 117 3.43 -7.95 -4.15
CA ASP A 117 1.99 -7.69 -4.25
C ASP A 117 1.36 -7.15 -2.95
N GLY A 118 2.15 -7.02 -1.87
CA GLY A 118 1.65 -6.57 -0.58
C GLY A 118 0.70 -7.56 0.09
N ILE A 119 0.74 -8.85 -0.28
CA ILE A 119 -0.05 -9.91 0.33
C ILE A 119 0.91 -10.89 1.04
N TYR A 120 0.81 -10.97 2.35
CA TYR A 120 1.63 -11.88 3.15
C TYR A 120 1.11 -13.31 3.02
N GLY A 121 1.48 -13.96 1.92
CA GLY A 121 1.15 -15.35 1.63
C GLY A 121 2.17 -16.34 2.19
N TYR A 122 2.00 -17.60 1.83
CA TYR A 122 2.92 -18.69 2.20
C TYR A 122 4.36 -18.40 1.77
N ASN A 123 4.59 -17.96 0.52
CA ASN A 123 5.94 -17.69 0.01
C ASN A 123 6.64 -16.55 0.78
N THR A 124 5.90 -15.51 1.18
CA THR A 124 6.43 -14.42 2.00
C THR A 124 6.83 -14.95 3.38
N ARG A 125 6.00 -15.80 3.98
CA ARG A 125 6.28 -16.42 5.27
C ARG A 125 7.56 -17.28 5.23
N GLU A 126 7.70 -18.13 4.23
CA GLU A 126 8.90 -18.97 4.07
C GLU A 126 10.17 -18.14 3.85
N ALA A 127 10.06 -17.05 3.09
CA ALA A 127 11.17 -16.10 2.91
C ALA A 127 11.58 -15.43 4.23
N VAL A 128 10.60 -15.04 5.05
CA VAL A 128 10.87 -14.48 6.39
C VAL A 128 11.55 -15.53 7.28
N ILE A 129 11.09 -16.78 7.29
CA ILE A 129 11.74 -17.87 8.05
C ILE A 129 13.19 -18.05 7.61
N ALA A 130 13.44 -18.10 6.30
CA ALA A 130 14.79 -18.24 5.77
C ALA A 130 15.68 -17.04 6.17
N PHE A 131 15.16 -15.83 6.05
CA PHE A 131 15.85 -14.61 6.46
C PHE A 131 16.17 -14.62 7.97
N GLN A 132 15.20 -14.97 8.80
CA GLN A 132 15.37 -15.06 10.27
C GLN A 132 16.45 -16.06 10.64
N LYS A 133 16.43 -17.27 10.05
CA LYS A 133 17.48 -18.29 10.27
C LYS A 133 18.87 -17.77 9.90
N ALA A 134 19.00 -17.14 8.74
CA ALA A 134 20.27 -16.61 8.24
C ALA A 134 20.85 -15.50 9.14
N HIS A 135 19.99 -14.79 9.87
CA HIS A 135 20.38 -13.68 10.76
C HIS A 135 20.34 -14.03 12.26
N GLY A 136 20.20 -15.33 12.60
CA GLY A 136 20.21 -15.78 14.00
C GLY A 136 18.99 -15.35 14.82
N LEU A 137 17.87 -15.06 14.16
CA LEU A 137 16.59 -14.73 14.78
C LEU A 137 15.73 -15.99 14.99
N ASN A 138 14.73 -15.91 15.87
CA ASN A 138 13.72 -16.95 16.00
C ASN A 138 12.94 -17.10 14.68
N PRO A 139 12.94 -18.28 14.01
CA PRO A 139 12.33 -18.46 12.70
C PRO A 139 10.81 -18.66 12.78
N SER A 140 10.12 -17.70 13.35
CA SER A 140 8.66 -17.73 13.55
C SER A 140 7.88 -17.59 12.23
N GLY A 141 8.47 -16.96 11.22
CA GLY A 141 7.79 -16.56 10.00
C GLY A 141 6.84 -15.36 10.19
N ASN A 142 6.97 -14.65 11.31
CA ASN A 142 6.30 -13.38 11.57
C ASN A 142 7.34 -12.26 11.57
N VAL A 143 7.01 -11.11 11.03
CA VAL A 143 7.89 -9.93 11.10
C VAL A 143 7.61 -9.23 12.42
N ASP A 144 8.54 -9.33 13.34
CA ASP A 144 8.59 -8.63 14.62
C ASP A 144 9.61 -7.49 14.58
N THR A 145 9.78 -6.76 15.69
CA THR A 145 10.70 -5.64 15.80
C THR A 145 12.14 -6.03 15.42
N PHE A 146 12.62 -7.20 15.86
CA PHE A 146 13.97 -7.66 15.53
C PHE A 146 14.12 -7.98 14.04
N THR A 147 13.09 -8.53 13.44
CA THR A 147 13.06 -8.80 12.00
C THR A 147 13.05 -7.49 11.20
N TYR A 148 12.27 -6.50 11.62
CA TYR A 148 12.27 -5.15 11.01
C TYR A 148 13.68 -4.52 11.06
N GLU A 149 14.32 -4.50 12.22
CA GLU A 149 15.68 -3.96 12.39
C GLU A 149 16.68 -4.64 11.47
N LYS A 150 16.65 -5.97 11.37
CA LYS A 150 17.54 -6.73 10.48
C LYS A 150 17.27 -6.50 9.00
N LEU A 151 16.03 -6.15 8.63
CA LEU A 151 15.67 -5.69 7.29
C LEU A 151 16.07 -4.23 7.04
N GLY A 152 16.66 -3.54 8.01
CA GLY A 152 17.06 -2.13 7.91
C GLY A 152 15.87 -1.18 7.96
N ILE A 153 14.78 -1.56 8.63
CA ILE A 153 13.60 -0.73 8.83
C ILE A 153 13.61 -0.24 10.27
N ILE A 154 13.92 1.03 10.44
CA ILE A 154 13.99 1.73 11.74
C ILE A 154 13.12 2.98 11.61
N LEU A 155 12.18 3.16 12.52
CA LEU A 155 11.46 4.43 12.64
C LEU A 155 12.31 5.39 13.46
N PHE A 156 12.45 6.61 12.99
CA PHE A 156 13.09 7.67 13.76
C PHE A 156 12.02 8.30 14.66
N GLU A 157 12.27 8.31 15.97
CA GLU A 157 11.47 9.08 16.93
C GLU A 157 11.76 10.57 16.83
#